data_451dc6708f949561d43d57176fb43e3c
#
_entry.id   451dc6708f949561d43d57176fb43e3c
#
_cell.length_a   1.000
_cell.length_b   1.000
_cell.length_c   1.000
_cell.angle_alpha   90.00
_cell.angle_beta   90.00
_cell.angle_gamma   90.00
#
_symmetry.space_group_name_H-M   'P 1'
#
loop_
_entity.id
_entity.type
_entity.pdbx_description
1 polymer ?
#
loop_
_entity_poly.entity_id
_entity_poly.type
_entity_poly.pdbx_seq_one_letter_code
_entity_poly.pdbx_strand_id
1 'polypeptide(L)'
;MTQKIDKYGVEAQFIRSDIMKIAVFGASGGIDKFVLKHALDKGFGVVAYVRNPSKVKISHKNLIVTTGELNDYENIKKAITGCDAVISTLGVPMKFTYESMDSLAGHKNIIKAMKEVGVSRLIDWATPSVHYSKDARSFITIIPGIMATILFPKAKKEIITIADAIQSENLDWTIVRFMAPKDTPYTGNVKVGFGYKKMNFSIAREDIAAFMVKQIESSEYIHSMPIIGS
;
A
#
# COMPACT_ATOMS: atom_id res chain seq x y z
N MET A 1 -28.29 -26.48 11.89
CA MET A 1 -27.41 -25.33 11.61
C MET A 1 -27.13 -24.64 12.91
N THR A 2 -25.98 -24.89 13.52
CA THR A 2 -25.65 -24.39 14.87
C THR A 2 -24.68 -23.22 14.71
N GLN A 3 -25.15 -22.02 15.02
CA GLN A 3 -24.32 -20.81 15.10
C GLN A 3 -23.30 -20.97 16.24
N LYS A 4 -22.02 -20.92 15.95
CA LYS A 4 -20.96 -20.71 16.93
C LYS A 4 -20.69 -19.21 17.05
N ILE A 5 -21.19 -18.61 18.11
CA ILE A 5 -20.83 -17.26 18.54
C ILE A 5 -19.51 -17.40 19.32
N ASP A 6 -18.47 -16.68 18.89
CA ASP A 6 -17.26 -16.63 19.67
C ASP A 6 -17.36 -15.57 20.79
N LYS A 7 -16.42 -15.68 21.75
CA LYS A 7 -16.44 -15.01 23.05
C LYS A 7 -16.27 -13.48 23.00
N TYR A 8 -16.24 -12.86 21.81
CA TYR A 8 -15.92 -11.43 21.62
C TYR A 8 -16.93 -10.65 20.77
N GLY A 9 -18.08 -11.26 20.42
CA GLY A 9 -19.24 -10.52 19.89
C GLY A 9 -19.05 -9.77 18.57
N VAL A 10 -18.07 -10.11 17.74
CA VAL A 10 -17.88 -9.53 16.43
C VAL A 10 -18.18 -10.61 15.39
N GLU A 11 -19.41 -10.62 14.88
CA GLU A 11 -19.74 -11.38 13.68
C GLU A 11 -18.98 -10.81 12.49
N ALA A 12 -17.91 -11.47 12.10
CA ALA A 12 -17.29 -11.25 10.81
C ALA A 12 -18.18 -11.90 9.72
N GLN A 13 -19.25 -11.22 9.34
CA GLN A 13 -20.12 -11.67 8.24
C GLN A 13 -19.50 -11.35 6.89
N PHE A 14 -18.53 -12.16 6.45
CA PHE A 14 -18.31 -12.34 5.01
C PHE A 14 -19.06 -13.60 4.56
N ILE A 15 -20.30 -13.41 4.12
CA ILE A 15 -21.17 -14.50 3.63
C ILE A 15 -20.87 -14.77 2.16
N ARG A 16 -19.62 -15.10 1.80
CA ARG A 16 -19.26 -15.83 0.56
C ARG A 16 -17.79 -16.22 0.60
N SER A 17 -17.51 -17.50 0.39
CA SER A 17 -16.15 -18.04 0.21
C SER A 17 -15.45 -17.58 -1.08
N ASP A 18 -16.15 -16.83 -1.94
CA ASP A 18 -15.70 -16.48 -3.30
C ASP A 18 -15.33 -14.99 -3.46
N ILE A 19 -15.38 -14.18 -2.39
CA ILE A 19 -15.02 -12.76 -2.44
C ILE A 19 -13.56 -12.62 -2.02
N MET A 20 -12.72 -12.11 -2.92
CA MET A 20 -11.34 -11.71 -2.59
C MET A 20 -11.32 -10.70 -1.44
N LYS A 21 -10.51 -10.96 -0.43
CA LYS A 21 -10.37 -10.11 0.76
C LYS A 21 -9.00 -9.48 0.79
N ILE A 22 -8.94 -8.21 1.14
CA ILE A 22 -7.68 -7.49 1.24
C ILE A 22 -7.57 -6.73 2.56
N ALA A 23 -6.36 -6.68 3.12
CA ALA A 23 -6.03 -5.78 4.21
C ALA A 23 -5.39 -4.50 3.64
N VAL A 24 -5.86 -3.33 4.09
CA VAL A 24 -5.35 -2.02 3.68
C VAL A 24 -4.77 -1.31 4.89
N PHE A 25 -3.47 -1.06 4.86
CA PHE A 25 -2.75 -0.30 5.89
C PHE A 25 -2.52 1.13 5.43
N GLY A 26 -2.73 2.10 6.31
CA GLY A 26 -2.65 3.52 5.98
C GLY A 26 -3.99 4.15 5.60
N ALA A 27 -5.10 3.45 5.72
CA ALA A 27 -6.44 3.76 5.20
C ALA A 27 -7.07 5.11 5.63
N SER A 28 -6.30 6.02 6.20
CA SER A 28 -6.72 7.37 6.63
C SER A 28 -6.01 8.52 5.90
N GLY A 29 -5.17 8.22 4.91
CA GLY A 29 -4.41 9.21 4.13
C GLY A 29 -5.12 9.70 2.86
N GLY A 30 -4.41 10.50 2.07
CA GLY A 30 -4.98 11.12 0.88
C GLY A 30 -5.20 10.16 -0.30
N ILE A 31 -4.39 9.09 -0.45
CA ILE A 31 -4.53 8.06 -1.47
C ILE A 31 -5.50 6.98 -0.98
N ASP A 32 -5.46 6.67 0.30
CA ASP A 32 -6.10 5.52 0.92
C ASP A 32 -7.62 5.51 0.77
N LYS A 33 -8.26 6.68 0.89
CA LYS A 33 -9.72 6.81 0.66
C LYS A 33 -10.12 6.30 -0.73
N PHE A 34 -9.25 6.50 -1.72
CA PHE A 34 -9.48 6.02 -3.08
C PHE A 34 -9.13 4.54 -3.23
N VAL A 35 -8.12 4.03 -2.49
CA VAL A 35 -7.86 2.58 -2.43
C VAL A 35 -9.06 1.85 -1.87
N LEU A 36 -9.64 2.32 -0.75
CA LEU A 36 -10.87 1.74 -0.21
C LEU A 36 -12.02 1.78 -1.22
N LYS A 37 -12.24 2.96 -1.86
CA LYS A 37 -13.29 3.13 -2.87
C LYS A 37 -13.13 2.12 -4.00
N HIS A 38 -11.98 2.09 -4.69
CA HIS A 38 -11.77 1.22 -5.85
C HIS A 38 -11.80 -0.27 -5.49
N ALA A 39 -11.32 -0.65 -4.30
CA ALA A 39 -11.39 -2.02 -3.83
C ALA A 39 -12.83 -2.47 -3.57
N LEU A 40 -13.64 -1.62 -2.94
CA LEU A 40 -15.06 -1.89 -2.67
C LEU A 40 -15.89 -1.88 -3.97
N ASP A 41 -15.60 -0.96 -4.89
CA ASP A 41 -16.24 -0.90 -6.21
C ASP A 41 -15.96 -2.17 -7.05
N LYS A 42 -14.80 -2.82 -6.86
CA LYS A 42 -14.49 -4.14 -7.43
C LYS A 42 -15.19 -5.30 -6.72
N GLY A 43 -15.87 -5.05 -5.63
CA GLY A 43 -16.57 -6.09 -4.86
C GLY A 43 -15.68 -6.81 -3.84
N PHE A 44 -14.46 -6.34 -3.59
CA PHE A 44 -13.59 -6.95 -2.58
C PHE A 44 -14.14 -6.77 -1.16
N GLY A 45 -13.86 -7.73 -0.28
CA GLY A 45 -13.92 -7.54 1.15
C GLY A 45 -12.68 -6.77 1.61
N VAL A 46 -12.85 -5.71 2.38
CA VAL A 46 -11.75 -4.84 2.78
C VAL A 46 -11.65 -4.77 4.31
N VAL A 47 -10.48 -5.08 4.84
CA VAL A 47 -10.11 -4.81 6.23
C VAL A 47 -9.21 -3.57 6.24
N ALA A 48 -9.75 -2.43 6.66
CA ALA A 48 -9.01 -1.18 6.77
C ALA A 48 -8.37 -1.08 8.16
N TYR A 49 -7.04 -1.17 8.23
CA TYR A 49 -6.28 -1.01 9.47
C TYR A 49 -5.87 0.45 9.66
N VAL A 50 -6.35 1.10 10.70
CA VAL A 50 -6.17 2.53 10.94
C VAL A 50 -5.89 2.85 12.42
N ARG A 51 -5.14 3.93 12.66
CA ARG A 51 -4.97 4.46 14.02
C ARG A 51 -6.21 5.20 14.53
N ASN A 52 -6.88 5.90 13.63
CA ASN A 52 -8.07 6.69 13.95
C ASN A 52 -9.23 6.34 13.00
N PRO A 53 -10.22 5.57 13.47
CA PRO A 53 -11.35 5.13 12.65
C PRO A 53 -12.24 6.29 12.20
N SER A 54 -12.26 7.42 12.90
CA SER A 54 -13.09 8.58 12.53
C SER A 54 -12.66 9.23 11.20
N LYS A 55 -11.45 8.91 10.71
CA LYS A 55 -10.96 9.38 9.40
C LYS A 55 -11.47 8.54 8.23
N VAL A 56 -11.97 7.34 8.46
CA VAL A 56 -12.60 6.51 7.42
C VAL A 56 -14.04 6.98 7.25
N LYS A 57 -14.32 7.68 6.15
CA LYS A 57 -15.65 8.28 5.87
C LYS A 57 -16.54 7.41 5.00
N ILE A 58 -16.03 6.27 4.57
CA ILE A 58 -16.76 5.31 3.74
C ILE A 58 -17.47 4.31 4.66
N SER A 59 -18.77 4.06 4.39
CA SER A 59 -19.54 2.98 5.00
C SER A 59 -19.95 2.01 3.89
N HIS A 60 -19.59 0.73 4.03
CA HIS A 60 -19.93 -0.29 3.05
C HIS A 60 -20.04 -1.66 3.71
N LYS A 61 -20.96 -2.52 3.22
CA LYS A 61 -21.20 -3.87 3.77
C LYS A 61 -19.96 -4.80 3.73
N ASN A 62 -19.05 -4.55 2.79
CA ASN A 62 -17.81 -5.32 2.62
C ASN A 62 -16.59 -4.63 3.25
N LEU A 63 -16.78 -3.60 4.10
CA LEU A 63 -15.71 -2.89 4.79
C LEU A 63 -15.74 -3.18 6.28
N ILE A 64 -14.63 -3.66 6.79
CA ILE A 64 -14.36 -3.77 8.23
C ILE A 64 -13.25 -2.76 8.57
N VAL A 65 -13.48 -1.93 9.57
CA VAL A 65 -12.48 -0.99 10.08
C VAL A 65 -11.90 -1.55 11.38
N THR A 66 -10.60 -1.82 11.37
CA THR A 66 -9.86 -2.31 12.54
C THR A 66 -8.93 -1.20 13.04
N THR A 67 -8.96 -0.95 14.34
CA THR A 67 -8.11 0.09 14.95
C THR A 67 -6.88 -0.55 15.60
N GLY A 68 -5.70 0.06 15.37
CA GLY A 68 -4.46 -0.36 16.00
C GLY A 68 -3.28 0.50 15.57
N GLU A 69 -2.19 0.39 16.33
CA GLU A 69 -0.91 1.06 16.04
C GLU A 69 0.02 0.13 15.23
N LEU A 70 1.05 0.69 14.58
CA LEU A 70 1.99 -0.09 13.76
C LEU A 70 2.93 -1.00 14.58
N ASN A 71 3.03 -0.79 15.87
CA ASN A 71 3.75 -1.66 16.80
C ASN A 71 2.86 -2.75 17.44
N ASP A 72 1.55 -2.73 17.19
CA ASP A 72 0.62 -3.75 17.68
C ASP A 72 0.57 -4.94 16.72
N TYR A 73 1.53 -5.83 16.89
CA TYR A 73 1.72 -6.99 16.02
C TYR A 73 0.49 -7.91 15.96
N GLU A 74 -0.14 -8.19 17.10
CA GLU A 74 -1.29 -9.11 17.16
C GLU A 74 -2.51 -8.55 16.41
N ASN A 75 -2.78 -7.25 16.52
CA ASN A 75 -3.85 -6.62 15.78
C ASN A 75 -3.52 -6.53 14.27
N ILE A 76 -2.25 -6.32 13.88
CA ILE A 76 -1.82 -6.39 12.49
C ILE A 76 -2.06 -7.79 11.93
N LYS A 77 -1.61 -8.83 12.64
CA LYS A 77 -1.79 -10.23 12.25
C LYS A 77 -3.27 -10.59 12.11
N LYS A 78 -4.10 -10.17 13.08
CA LYS A 78 -5.56 -10.37 13.03
C LYS A 78 -6.18 -9.69 11.79
N ALA A 79 -5.75 -8.48 11.44
CA ALA A 79 -6.27 -7.76 10.28
C ALA A 79 -5.91 -8.44 8.95
N ILE A 80 -4.78 -9.14 8.86
CA ILE A 80 -4.32 -9.85 7.65
C ILE A 80 -4.90 -11.27 7.58
N THR A 81 -5.26 -11.88 8.70
CA THR A 81 -5.76 -13.26 8.74
C THR A 81 -7.01 -13.43 7.88
N GLY A 82 -6.95 -14.39 6.93
CA GLY A 82 -8.03 -14.66 5.98
C GLY A 82 -8.17 -13.64 4.86
N CYS A 83 -7.17 -12.79 4.65
CA CYS A 83 -7.04 -11.97 3.46
C CYS A 83 -6.24 -12.69 2.37
N ASP A 84 -6.49 -12.33 1.11
CA ASP A 84 -5.78 -12.84 -0.07
C ASP A 84 -4.59 -11.95 -0.45
N ALA A 85 -4.65 -10.66 -0.09
CA ALA A 85 -3.62 -9.68 -0.39
C ALA A 85 -3.55 -8.56 0.66
N VAL A 86 -2.42 -7.86 0.67
CA VAL A 86 -2.19 -6.65 1.47
C VAL A 86 -1.87 -5.48 0.54
N ILE A 87 -2.48 -4.32 0.78
CA ILE A 87 -2.04 -3.03 0.24
C ILE A 87 -1.53 -2.18 1.38
N SER A 88 -0.29 -1.69 1.28
CA SER A 88 0.27 -0.69 2.18
C SER A 88 0.35 0.66 1.47
N THR A 89 -0.27 1.66 2.06
CA THR A 89 -0.12 3.07 1.68
C THR A 89 0.45 3.89 2.85
N LEU A 90 1.12 3.21 3.79
CA LEU A 90 1.75 3.83 4.94
C LEU A 90 2.79 4.85 4.49
N GLY A 91 2.55 6.12 4.83
CA GLY A 91 3.46 7.20 4.50
C GLY A 91 4.65 7.30 5.46
N VAL A 92 5.74 7.88 4.97
CA VAL A 92 6.86 8.32 5.81
C VAL A 92 6.79 9.85 5.97
N PRO A 93 7.26 10.41 7.11
CA PRO A 93 7.30 11.86 7.27
C PRO A 93 8.23 12.52 6.26
N MET A 94 7.70 13.37 5.36
CA MET A 94 8.49 14.13 4.38
C MET A 94 9.12 15.34 5.06
N LYS A 95 10.08 15.09 5.97
CA LYS A 95 10.84 16.07 6.72
C LYS A 95 12.33 15.76 6.62
N PHE A 96 13.17 16.77 6.86
CA PHE A 96 14.62 16.59 6.85
C PHE A 96 15.07 15.56 7.90
N THR A 97 14.50 15.65 9.10
CA THR A 97 14.69 14.67 10.18
C THR A 97 13.41 14.45 10.98
N TYR A 98 13.31 13.30 11.66
CA TYR A 98 12.25 12.92 12.61
C TYR A 98 12.80 11.81 13.54
N GLU A 99 12.14 11.58 14.67
CA GLU A 99 12.70 10.72 15.74
C GLU A 99 12.78 9.24 15.34
N SER A 100 11.65 8.62 14.99
CA SER A 100 11.55 7.18 14.75
C SER A 100 11.12 6.85 13.30
N MET A 101 11.54 5.70 12.81
CA MET A 101 11.13 5.13 11.51
C MET A 101 9.93 4.20 11.72
N ASP A 102 8.80 4.77 12.13
CA ASP A 102 7.60 4.00 12.50
C ASP A 102 6.99 3.26 11.31
N SER A 103 7.09 3.83 10.10
CA SER A 103 6.61 3.18 8.89
C SER A 103 7.43 1.92 8.58
N LEU A 104 8.75 1.98 8.73
CA LEU A 104 9.63 0.80 8.58
C LEU A 104 9.30 -0.28 9.62
N ALA A 105 9.11 0.10 10.89
CA ALA A 105 8.74 -0.85 11.94
C ALA A 105 7.39 -1.52 11.63
N GLY A 106 6.41 -0.73 11.16
CA GLY A 106 5.11 -1.24 10.73
C GLY A 106 5.21 -2.21 9.56
N HIS A 107 6.00 -1.89 8.53
CA HIS A 107 6.20 -2.79 7.38
C HIS A 107 6.85 -4.12 7.80
N LYS A 108 7.83 -4.10 8.72
CA LYS A 108 8.41 -5.34 9.26
C LYS A 108 7.36 -6.21 9.96
N ASN A 109 6.45 -5.60 10.75
CA ASN A 109 5.36 -6.32 11.39
C ASN A 109 4.36 -6.86 10.38
N ILE A 110 3.99 -6.09 9.35
CA ILE A 110 3.10 -6.52 8.27
C ILE A 110 3.71 -7.72 7.52
N ILE A 111 4.96 -7.63 7.09
CA ILE A 111 5.68 -8.70 6.39
C ILE A 111 5.72 -9.97 7.25
N LYS A 112 6.09 -9.85 8.52
CA LYS A 112 6.11 -10.97 9.46
C LYS A 112 4.75 -11.62 9.59
N ALA A 113 3.69 -10.82 9.77
CA ALA A 113 2.32 -11.31 9.89
C ALA A 113 1.85 -12.02 8.61
N MET A 114 2.12 -11.43 7.42
CA MET A 114 1.80 -12.04 6.13
C MET A 114 2.41 -13.44 6.00
N LYS A 115 3.69 -13.60 6.34
CA LYS A 115 4.40 -14.89 6.30
C LYS A 115 3.77 -15.91 7.25
N GLU A 116 3.43 -15.50 8.47
CA GLU A 116 2.84 -16.39 9.47
C GLU A 116 1.42 -16.87 9.10
N VAL A 117 0.63 -16.03 8.41
CA VAL A 117 -0.75 -16.40 8.00
C VAL A 117 -0.84 -16.90 6.55
N GLY A 118 0.29 -16.98 5.83
CA GLY A 118 0.35 -17.53 4.47
C GLY A 118 -0.16 -16.59 3.37
N VAL A 119 -0.18 -15.26 3.59
CA VAL A 119 -0.55 -14.27 2.56
C VAL A 119 0.70 -13.83 1.82
N SER A 120 0.79 -14.06 0.50
CA SER A 120 1.97 -13.72 -0.30
C SER A 120 1.85 -12.40 -1.06
N ARG A 121 0.65 -11.99 -1.49
CA ARG A 121 0.47 -10.83 -2.36
C ARG A 121 0.56 -9.51 -1.60
N LEU A 122 1.59 -8.69 -1.89
CA LEU A 122 1.82 -7.37 -1.29
C LEU A 122 1.91 -6.28 -2.37
N ILE A 123 1.09 -5.25 -2.26
CA ILE A 123 1.22 -4.02 -3.04
C ILE A 123 1.66 -2.91 -2.10
N ASP A 124 2.79 -2.29 -2.40
CA ASP A 124 3.33 -1.17 -1.63
C ASP A 124 3.71 -0.03 -2.56
N TRP A 125 4.17 1.07 -2.00
CA TRP A 125 4.59 2.23 -2.76
C TRP A 125 6.00 2.70 -2.40
N ALA A 126 6.62 3.38 -3.35
CA ALA A 126 7.86 4.10 -3.12
C ALA A 126 7.92 5.37 -3.98
N THR A 127 9.02 6.07 -3.91
CA THR A 127 9.34 7.15 -4.85
C THR A 127 10.37 6.66 -5.88
N PRO A 128 10.49 7.30 -7.05
CA PRO A 128 11.55 6.99 -8.02
C PRO A 128 12.99 7.22 -7.49
N SER A 129 13.15 7.71 -6.26
CA SER A 129 14.45 7.76 -5.58
C SER A 129 14.95 6.39 -5.12
N VAL A 130 14.08 5.37 -5.07
CA VAL A 130 14.45 3.97 -4.86
C VAL A 130 14.83 3.39 -6.21
N HIS A 131 16.09 2.99 -6.33
CA HIS A 131 16.62 2.39 -7.57
C HIS A 131 16.07 0.98 -7.77
N TYR A 132 15.78 0.64 -9.03
CA TYR A 132 15.39 -0.71 -9.44
C TYR A 132 16.27 -1.17 -10.62
N SER A 133 16.65 -2.45 -10.64
CA SER A 133 17.61 -2.98 -11.63
C SER A 133 17.17 -2.81 -13.09
N LYS A 134 15.87 -2.72 -13.36
CA LYS A 134 15.31 -2.48 -14.72
C LYS A 134 15.20 -1.00 -15.08
N ASP A 135 15.65 -0.06 -14.22
CA ASP A 135 15.53 1.36 -14.50
C ASP A 135 16.48 1.79 -15.62
N ALA A 136 15.93 2.44 -16.64
CA ALA A 136 16.73 3.19 -17.58
C ALA A 136 17.28 4.46 -16.91
N ARG A 137 18.53 4.80 -17.20
CA ARG A 137 19.16 6.04 -16.72
C ARG A 137 18.52 7.24 -17.41
N SER A 138 17.73 8.00 -16.68
CA SER A 138 16.98 9.15 -17.21
C SER A 138 16.75 10.21 -16.13
N PHE A 139 16.27 11.38 -16.51
CA PHE A 139 15.89 12.43 -15.55
C PHE A 139 14.83 11.95 -14.55
N ILE A 140 13.92 11.06 -14.98
CA ILE A 140 12.84 10.49 -14.13
C ILE A 140 13.42 9.61 -13.02
N THR A 141 14.56 8.95 -13.26
CA THR A 141 15.19 8.05 -12.27
C THR A 141 16.30 8.71 -11.48
N ILE A 142 16.93 9.79 -12.00
CA ILE A 142 18.08 10.44 -11.36
C ILE A 142 17.67 11.63 -10.48
N ILE A 143 16.87 12.56 -11.02
CA ILE A 143 16.53 13.81 -10.32
C ILE A 143 15.81 13.56 -9.00
N PRO A 144 14.80 12.67 -8.91
CA PRO A 144 14.13 12.39 -7.65
C PRO A 144 15.07 11.91 -6.54
N GLY A 145 16.07 11.09 -6.93
CA GLY A 145 17.07 10.59 -6.00
C GLY A 145 17.95 11.71 -5.42
N ILE A 146 18.37 12.66 -6.26
CA ILE A 146 19.18 13.82 -5.84
C ILE A 146 18.35 14.72 -4.92
N MET A 147 17.15 15.11 -5.35
CA MET A 147 16.25 15.97 -4.55
C MET A 147 15.92 15.34 -3.19
N ALA A 148 15.59 14.06 -3.17
CA ALA A 148 15.28 13.37 -1.92
C ALA A 148 16.50 13.29 -0.98
N THR A 149 17.72 13.18 -1.51
CA THR A 149 18.95 13.21 -0.71
C THR A 149 19.15 14.56 -0.03
N ILE A 150 18.85 15.66 -0.72
CA ILE A 150 19.06 17.01 -0.23
C ILE A 150 17.93 17.44 0.72
N LEU A 151 16.68 17.20 0.34
CA LEU A 151 15.51 17.75 1.03
C LEU A 151 14.96 16.82 2.13
N PHE A 152 15.03 15.49 1.92
CA PHE A 152 14.38 14.48 2.76
C PHE A 152 15.27 13.26 3.00
N PRO A 153 16.53 13.43 3.51
CA PRO A 153 17.50 12.32 3.58
C PRO A 153 17.02 11.17 4.45
N LYS A 154 16.36 11.45 5.58
CA LYS A 154 15.83 10.41 6.47
C LYS A 154 14.64 9.68 5.86
N ALA A 155 13.70 10.40 5.23
CA ALA A 155 12.58 9.79 4.52
C ALA A 155 13.06 8.91 3.36
N LYS A 156 14.03 9.38 2.56
CA LYS A 156 14.65 8.58 1.49
C LYS A 156 15.24 7.29 2.05
N LYS A 157 16.02 7.38 3.15
CA LYS A 157 16.62 6.20 3.80
C LYS A 157 15.55 5.21 4.25
N GLU A 158 14.47 5.71 4.90
CA GLU A 158 13.38 4.84 5.37
C GLU A 158 12.67 4.14 4.22
N ILE A 159 12.30 4.88 3.15
CA ILE A 159 11.64 4.31 1.96
C ILE A 159 12.52 3.25 1.28
N ILE A 160 13.83 3.50 1.14
CA ILE A 160 14.76 2.51 0.58
C ILE A 160 14.80 1.27 1.47
N THR A 161 14.94 1.44 2.80
CA THR A 161 15.02 0.31 3.73
C THR A 161 13.71 -0.52 3.75
N ILE A 162 12.55 0.13 3.58
CA ILE A 162 11.27 -0.57 3.42
C ILE A 162 11.26 -1.40 2.13
N ALA A 163 11.65 -0.79 1.00
CA ALA A 163 11.70 -1.48 -0.28
C ALA A 163 12.69 -2.67 -0.25
N ASP A 164 13.85 -2.52 0.37
CA ASP A 164 14.83 -3.60 0.54
C ASP A 164 14.27 -4.72 1.41
N ALA A 165 13.59 -4.38 2.52
CA ALA A 165 12.95 -5.37 3.38
C ALA A 165 11.87 -6.17 2.64
N ILE A 166 11.05 -5.53 1.80
CA ILE A 166 10.05 -6.21 0.99
C ILE A 166 10.70 -7.12 -0.05
N GLN A 167 11.73 -6.63 -0.76
CA GLN A 167 12.42 -7.37 -1.82
C GLN A 167 13.19 -8.58 -1.29
N SER A 168 13.64 -8.55 -0.03
CA SER A 168 14.39 -9.66 0.58
C SER A 168 13.51 -10.85 0.97
N GLU A 169 12.19 -10.70 0.92
CA GLU A 169 11.25 -11.72 1.33
C GLU A 169 10.63 -12.46 0.13
N ASN A 170 10.26 -13.72 0.35
CA ASN A 170 9.58 -14.53 -0.65
C ASN A 170 8.07 -14.20 -0.69
N LEU A 171 7.75 -12.97 -1.11
CA LEU A 171 6.39 -12.47 -1.29
C LEU A 171 6.17 -12.12 -2.76
N ASP A 172 4.93 -12.21 -3.23
CA ASP A 172 4.51 -11.70 -4.56
C ASP A 172 4.31 -10.19 -4.51
N TRP A 173 5.40 -9.45 -4.35
CA TRP A 173 5.34 -8.01 -4.12
C TRP A 173 5.30 -7.21 -5.43
N THR A 174 4.63 -6.04 -5.38
CA THR A 174 4.70 -4.96 -6.36
C THR A 174 4.90 -3.65 -5.62
N ILE A 175 5.96 -2.90 -5.93
CA ILE A 175 6.21 -1.57 -5.34
C ILE A 175 5.95 -0.50 -6.40
N VAL A 176 4.84 0.20 -6.28
CA VAL A 176 4.43 1.25 -7.23
C VAL A 176 5.15 2.55 -6.91
N ARG A 177 5.99 3.02 -7.85
CA ARG A 177 6.76 4.26 -7.65
C ARG A 177 6.08 5.45 -8.32
N PHE A 178 5.87 6.52 -7.55
CA PHE A 178 5.27 7.75 -8.06
C PHE A 178 5.84 8.99 -7.34
N MET A 179 5.60 10.16 -7.94
CA MET A 179 5.93 11.47 -7.35
C MET A 179 4.74 12.40 -7.41
N ALA A 180 4.79 13.46 -6.58
CA ALA A 180 3.89 14.59 -6.60
C ALA A 180 2.39 14.21 -6.77
N PRO A 181 1.84 13.39 -5.84
CA PRO A 181 0.42 13.05 -5.86
C PRO A 181 -0.43 14.31 -5.65
N LYS A 182 -1.43 14.54 -6.54
CA LYS A 182 -2.29 15.73 -6.53
C LYS A 182 -3.76 15.41 -6.32
N ASP A 183 -4.50 16.36 -5.78
CA ASP A 183 -5.95 16.34 -5.70
C ASP A 183 -6.56 16.88 -7.01
N THR A 184 -6.30 16.19 -8.12
CA THR A 184 -6.88 16.43 -9.43
C THR A 184 -7.91 15.34 -9.75
N PRO A 185 -8.84 15.58 -10.69
CA PRO A 185 -9.82 14.58 -11.09
C PRO A 185 -9.17 13.26 -11.54
N TYR A 186 -9.85 12.17 -11.27
CA TYR A 186 -9.52 10.84 -11.78
C TYR A 186 -9.54 10.83 -13.33
N THR A 187 -8.50 10.29 -13.94
CA THR A 187 -8.37 10.24 -15.39
C THR A 187 -8.48 8.81 -15.94
N GLY A 188 -8.15 7.82 -15.16
CA GLY A 188 -8.03 6.42 -15.59
C GLY A 188 -6.89 6.16 -16.57
N ASN A 189 -6.08 7.17 -16.88
CA ASN A 189 -5.01 7.10 -17.87
C ASN A 189 -3.63 7.25 -17.22
N VAL A 190 -3.09 6.12 -16.77
CA VAL A 190 -1.79 6.05 -16.10
C VAL A 190 -0.72 5.56 -17.07
N LYS A 191 0.32 6.36 -17.27
CA LYS A 191 1.53 5.92 -17.95
C LYS A 191 2.39 5.10 -17.00
N VAL A 192 2.91 3.97 -17.48
CA VAL A 192 3.74 3.06 -16.69
C VAL A 192 5.07 2.82 -17.42
N GLY A 193 6.17 2.82 -16.67
CA GLY A 193 7.50 2.56 -17.25
C GLY A 193 8.58 2.41 -16.19
N PHE A 194 9.82 2.29 -16.67
CA PHE A 194 11.01 2.14 -15.84
C PHE A 194 12.05 3.22 -16.22
N GLY A 195 11.60 4.46 -16.37
CA GLY A 195 12.45 5.61 -16.70
C GLY A 195 12.64 5.88 -18.19
N TYR A 196 12.26 4.98 -19.11
CA TYR A 196 12.40 5.16 -20.56
C TYR A 196 11.21 5.86 -21.21
N LYS A 197 10.05 5.90 -20.57
CA LYS A 197 8.86 6.59 -21.07
C LYS A 197 8.81 8.03 -20.57
N LYS A 198 8.50 8.96 -21.47
CA LYS A 198 8.18 10.34 -21.08
C LYS A 198 6.85 10.38 -20.37
N MET A 199 6.84 10.85 -19.12
CA MET A 199 5.66 11.01 -18.29
C MET A 199 5.80 12.23 -17.38
N ASN A 200 4.70 12.80 -16.94
CA ASN A 200 4.72 13.85 -15.93
C ASN A 200 4.93 13.26 -14.54
N PHE A 201 5.63 14.00 -13.69
CA PHE A 201 5.82 13.60 -12.28
C PHE A 201 4.55 13.72 -11.43
N SER A 202 3.63 14.61 -11.81
CA SER A 202 2.36 14.78 -11.07
C SER A 202 1.34 13.77 -11.56
N ILE A 203 0.60 13.17 -10.61
CA ILE A 203 -0.44 12.18 -10.90
C ILE A 203 -1.58 12.34 -9.89
N ALA A 204 -2.82 12.12 -10.32
CA ALA A 204 -3.95 12.16 -9.42
C ALA A 204 -3.86 11.05 -8.36
N ARG A 205 -4.19 11.37 -7.10
CA ARG A 205 -4.21 10.37 -6.02
C ARG A 205 -5.14 9.20 -6.32
N GLU A 206 -6.25 9.48 -6.99
CA GLU A 206 -7.20 8.44 -7.36
C GLU A 206 -6.67 7.53 -8.48
N ASP A 207 -5.89 8.06 -9.44
CA ASP A 207 -5.21 7.24 -10.46
C ASP A 207 -4.17 6.31 -9.84
N ILE A 208 -3.42 6.79 -8.82
CA ILE A 208 -2.47 5.95 -8.07
C ILE A 208 -3.22 4.80 -7.38
N ALA A 209 -4.30 5.12 -6.67
CA ALA A 209 -5.09 4.14 -5.94
C ALA A 209 -5.70 3.08 -6.86
N ALA A 210 -6.30 3.50 -7.97
CA ALA A 210 -6.86 2.61 -8.98
C ALA A 210 -5.80 1.67 -9.56
N PHE A 211 -4.59 2.20 -9.85
CA PHE A 211 -3.48 1.40 -10.33
C PHE A 211 -3.03 0.37 -9.29
N MET A 212 -2.85 0.77 -8.02
CA MET A 212 -2.47 -0.13 -6.93
C MET A 212 -3.50 -1.26 -6.73
N VAL A 213 -4.79 -0.92 -6.71
CA VAL A 213 -5.87 -1.92 -6.57
C VAL A 213 -5.90 -2.89 -7.75
N LYS A 214 -5.64 -2.41 -8.98
CA LYS A 214 -5.55 -3.27 -10.17
C LYS A 214 -4.44 -4.32 -10.03
N GLN A 215 -3.35 -4.01 -9.33
CA GLN A 215 -2.24 -4.96 -9.16
C GLN A 215 -2.60 -6.17 -8.28
N ILE A 216 -3.64 -6.13 -7.49
CA ILE A 216 -4.07 -7.26 -6.65
C ILE A 216 -4.29 -8.51 -7.51
N GLU A 217 -5.02 -8.35 -8.63
CA GLU A 217 -5.38 -9.44 -9.54
C GLU A 217 -4.40 -9.60 -10.71
N SER A 218 -3.41 -8.70 -10.84
CA SER A 218 -2.47 -8.70 -11.95
C SER A 218 -1.14 -9.35 -11.56
N SER A 219 -0.63 -10.22 -12.42
CA SER A 219 0.73 -10.77 -12.32
C SER A 219 1.79 -9.94 -13.06
N GLU A 220 1.38 -8.90 -13.82
CA GLU A 220 2.26 -8.13 -14.73
C GLU A 220 3.47 -7.50 -14.02
N TYR A 221 3.26 -7.04 -12.78
CA TYR A 221 4.31 -6.34 -12.01
C TYR A 221 4.70 -7.10 -10.73
N ILE A 222 4.48 -8.42 -10.64
CA ILE A 222 5.04 -9.22 -9.55
C ILE A 222 6.57 -9.11 -9.61
N HIS A 223 7.22 -8.93 -8.44
CA HIS A 223 8.65 -8.68 -8.27
C HIS A 223 9.15 -7.50 -9.12
N SER A 224 8.31 -6.45 -9.23
CA SER A 224 8.62 -5.27 -10.04
C SER A 224 8.32 -3.96 -9.33
N MET A 225 9.07 -2.92 -9.75
CA MET A 225 8.93 -1.56 -9.22
C MET A 225 8.60 -0.57 -10.35
N PRO A 226 7.38 -0.62 -10.95
CA PRO A 226 7.00 0.29 -12.02
C PRO A 226 6.94 1.74 -11.52
N ILE A 227 7.35 2.69 -12.38
CA ILE A 227 7.14 4.12 -12.19
C ILE A 227 5.84 4.48 -12.90
N ILE A 228 4.95 5.18 -12.21
CA ILE A 228 3.69 5.66 -12.78
C ILE A 228 3.63 7.19 -12.79
N GLY A 229 2.95 7.72 -13.80
CA GLY A 229 2.74 9.16 -13.98
C GLY A 229 1.58 9.43 -14.95
N SER A 230 1.30 10.72 -15.22
CA SER A 230 0.28 11.15 -16.17
C SER A 230 0.85 11.49 -17.55
#